data_0a3c3dfdf2acdcb3023c2127e28a4bbd
#
_entry.id   0a3c3dfdf2acdcb3023c2127e28a4bbd
#
_cell.length_a   1.000
_cell.length_b   1.000
_cell.length_c   1.000
_cell.angle_alpha   90.00
_cell.angle_beta   90.00
_cell.angle_gamma   90.00
#
_symmetry.space_group_name_H-M   'P 1'
#
loop_
_entity.id
_entity.type
_entity.pdbx_description
1 polymer ?
#
loop_
_entity_poly.entity_id
_entity_poly.type
_entity_poly.pdbx_seq_one_letter_code
_entity_poly.pdbx_strand_id
1 'polypeptide(L)'
;LPLALDQTLTLLAGRAKTATVAWFWADTRQQVPGLSLALMALLLAMAANIGVSTMVSSFRQTFVGFLDQRLAAELYVSAQNAGQAADLQRFLEGRVDAVLPVQSVSRPLMGVPVAIYGNRPHATYRDNWQFLQAVPDVWQRVAEGKALIVNEQLFRRAGLQLGQKLAIGPDQSLGNSLQIAGIYGDYGNPVGQVVITEDLFKQLYPEVVAQRFGLRLDPSQVSILRGDLMKRFDLSESNVIDQAQIKALSLAVFERTFTVTTALNVLTLAVAGFAILMI
;
A
#
# COMPACT_ATOMS: atom_id res chain seq x y z
N LEU A 1 2.48 -40.19 -0.23
CA LEU A 1 1.61 -40.46 0.92
C LEU A 1 1.15 -41.94 0.95
N PRO A 2 0.62 -42.54 -0.16
CA PRO A 2 0.16 -43.92 -0.16
C PRO A 2 1.23 -44.93 0.25
N LEU A 3 2.45 -44.81 -0.28
CA LEU A 3 3.55 -45.68 0.07
C LEU A 3 3.95 -45.63 1.54
N ALA A 4 3.96 -44.42 2.12
CA ALA A 4 4.28 -44.25 3.53
C ALA A 4 3.18 -44.83 4.43
N LEU A 5 1.89 -44.63 4.08
CA LEU A 5 0.77 -45.24 4.78
C LEU A 5 0.78 -46.76 4.70
N ASP A 6 1.00 -47.32 3.53
CA ASP A 6 1.07 -48.78 3.35
C ASP A 6 2.22 -49.41 4.15
N GLN A 7 3.41 -48.78 4.17
CA GLN A 7 4.54 -49.22 4.98
C GLN A 7 4.25 -49.15 6.48
N THR A 8 3.67 -48.05 6.98
CA THR A 8 3.34 -47.91 8.40
C THR A 8 2.27 -48.91 8.84
N LEU A 9 1.22 -49.12 8.03
CA LEU A 9 0.19 -50.11 8.33
C LEU A 9 0.72 -51.54 8.29
N THR A 10 1.64 -51.88 7.37
CA THR A 10 2.30 -53.17 7.30
C THR A 10 3.13 -53.44 8.57
N LEU A 11 3.86 -52.45 9.05
CA LEU A 11 4.63 -52.55 10.30
C LEU A 11 3.73 -52.74 11.51
N LEU A 12 2.58 -52.03 11.57
CA LEU A 12 1.62 -52.13 12.67
C LEU A 12 0.90 -53.49 12.64
N ALA A 13 0.49 -53.97 11.46
CA ALA A 13 -0.11 -55.29 11.30
C ALA A 13 0.85 -56.42 11.74
N GLY A 14 2.15 -56.32 11.44
CA GLY A 14 3.17 -57.30 11.85
C GLY A 14 3.41 -57.34 13.37
N ARG A 15 2.99 -56.28 14.12
CA ARG A 15 3.07 -56.23 15.58
C ARG A 15 1.79 -56.63 16.31
N ALA A 16 0.73 -56.95 15.59
CA ALA A 16 -0.55 -57.32 16.20
C ALA A 16 -0.47 -58.62 17.00
N LYS A 17 -0.84 -58.58 18.27
CA LYS A 17 -0.82 -59.73 19.17
C LYS A 17 -2.13 -60.54 19.19
N THR A 18 -3.21 -59.99 18.64
CA THR A 18 -4.54 -60.65 18.57
C THR A 18 -5.08 -60.67 17.19
N ALA A 19 -5.87 -61.69 16.83
CA ALA A 19 -6.47 -61.84 15.53
C ALA A 19 -7.40 -60.66 15.14
N THR A 20 -8.10 -60.10 16.11
CA THR A 20 -8.97 -58.93 15.91
C THR A 20 -8.18 -57.67 15.52
N VAL A 21 -7.04 -57.42 16.13
CA VAL A 21 -6.16 -56.32 15.81
C VAL A 21 -5.48 -56.51 14.46
N ALA A 22 -5.07 -57.75 14.13
CA ALA A 22 -4.51 -58.06 12.82
C ALA A 22 -5.54 -57.86 11.71
N TRP A 23 -6.80 -58.27 11.94
CA TRP A 23 -7.89 -58.06 11.01
C TRP A 23 -8.18 -56.56 10.80
N PHE A 24 -8.23 -55.78 11.87
CA PHE A 24 -8.45 -54.31 11.81
C PHE A 24 -7.37 -53.64 10.90
N TRP A 25 -6.10 -53.97 11.10
CA TRP A 25 -5.04 -53.37 10.29
C TRP A 25 -5.07 -53.87 8.80
N ALA A 26 -5.49 -55.09 8.57
CA ALA A 26 -5.64 -55.63 7.21
C ALA A 26 -6.81 -54.97 6.48
N ASP A 27 -7.94 -54.76 7.18
CA ASP A 27 -9.11 -54.04 6.63
C ASP A 27 -8.77 -52.59 6.34
N THR A 28 -8.13 -51.89 7.28
CA THR A 28 -7.65 -50.51 7.10
C THR A 28 -6.72 -50.39 5.89
N ARG A 29 -5.82 -51.38 5.70
CA ARG A 29 -4.90 -51.39 4.57
C ARG A 29 -5.64 -51.54 3.22
N GLN A 30 -6.72 -52.28 3.17
CA GLN A 30 -7.52 -52.43 1.96
C GLN A 30 -8.21 -51.13 1.54
N GLN A 31 -8.49 -50.25 2.50
CA GLN A 31 -9.10 -48.93 2.26
C GLN A 31 -8.07 -47.81 1.92
N VAL A 32 -6.76 -48.07 2.11
CA VAL A 32 -5.68 -47.10 1.87
C VAL A 32 -5.73 -46.45 0.49
N PRO A 33 -6.01 -47.10 -0.65
CA PRO A 33 -6.03 -46.46 -1.96
C PRO A 33 -7.06 -45.31 -2.01
N GLY A 34 -8.32 -45.60 -1.57
CA GLY A 34 -9.39 -44.60 -1.57
C GLY A 34 -9.12 -43.47 -0.56
N LEU A 35 -8.77 -43.85 0.67
CA LEU A 35 -8.46 -42.89 1.74
C LEU A 35 -7.25 -41.99 1.39
N SER A 36 -6.23 -42.59 0.76
CA SER A 36 -5.04 -41.86 0.33
C SER A 36 -5.34 -40.83 -0.75
N LEU A 37 -6.21 -41.18 -1.72
CA LEU A 37 -6.64 -40.21 -2.74
C LEU A 37 -7.39 -39.03 -2.15
N ALA A 38 -8.34 -39.29 -1.21
CA ALA A 38 -9.09 -38.27 -0.53
C ALA A 38 -8.19 -37.38 0.35
N LEU A 39 -7.25 -37.97 1.08
CA LEU A 39 -6.28 -37.20 1.88
C LEU A 39 -5.36 -36.36 0.99
N MET A 40 -4.91 -36.85 -0.14
CA MET A 40 -4.11 -36.06 -1.10
C MET A 40 -4.93 -34.88 -1.66
N ALA A 41 -6.18 -35.10 -2.01
CA ALA A 41 -7.08 -34.05 -2.47
C ALA A 41 -7.31 -32.98 -1.38
N LEU A 42 -7.53 -33.41 -0.13
CA LEU A 42 -7.66 -32.50 1.01
C LEU A 42 -6.37 -31.69 1.25
N LEU A 43 -5.22 -32.34 1.27
CA LEU A 43 -3.93 -31.65 1.46
C LEU A 43 -3.67 -30.63 0.35
N LEU A 44 -3.97 -30.98 -0.90
CA LEU A 44 -3.85 -30.06 -2.03
C LEU A 44 -4.81 -28.86 -1.88
N ALA A 45 -6.06 -29.12 -1.51
CA ALA A 45 -7.05 -28.08 -1.25
C ALA A 45 -6.62 -27.15 -0.09
N MET A 46 -6.11 -27.71 1.00
CA MET A 46 -5.58 -26.93 2.12
C MET A 46 -4.35 -26.10 1.73
N ALA A 47 -3.40 -26.69 1.00
CA ALA A 47 -2.21 -25.99 0.53
C ALA A 47 -2.58 -24.81 -0.39
N ALA A 48 -3.50 -25.04 -1.33
CA ALA A 48 -4.01 -23.99 -2.21
C ALA A 48 -4.69 -22.87 -1.41
N ASN A 49 -5.55 -23.24 -0.44
CA ASN A 49 -6.23 -22.28 0.44
C ASN A 49 -5.26 -21.44 1.27
N ILE A 50 -4.25 -22.06 1.88
CA ILE A 50 -3.22 -21.35 2.65
C ILE A 50 -2.45 -20.39 1.72
N GLY A 51 -2.06 -20.86 0.53
CA GLY A 51 -1.36 -20.04 -0.45
C GLY A 51 -2.16 -18.80 -0.85
N VAL A 52 -3.43 -18.98 -1.21
CA VAL A 52 -4.33 -17.87 -1.59
C VAL A 52 -4.57 -16.92 -0.41
N SER A 53 -4.85 -17.45 0.78
CA SER A 53 -5.09 -16.62 1.97
C SER A 53 -3.86 -15.80 2.35
N THR A 54 -2.66 -16.38 2.25
CA THR A 54 -1.39 -15.67 2.51
C THR A 54 -1.17 -14.57 1.48
N MET A 55 -1.42 -14.86 0.19
CA MET A 55 -1.32 -13.86 -0.88
C MET A 55 -2.26 -12.68 -0.65
N VAL A 56 -3.54 -12.95 -0.36
CA VAL A 56 -4.55 -11.90 -0.10
C VAL A 56 -4.17 -11.08 1.12
N SER A 57 -3.73 -11.72 2.20
CA SER A 57 -3.29 -11.03 3.42
C SER A 57 -2.07 -10.13 3.17
N SER A 58 -1.06 -10.63 2.46
CA SER A 58 0.13 -9.84 2.10
C SER A 58 -0.22 -8.65 1.22
N PHE A 59 -1.11 -8.87 0.25
CA PHE A 59 -1.57 -7.79 -0.63
C PHE A 59 -2.38 -6.74 0.15
N ARG A 60 -3.23 -7.17 1.08
CA ARG A 60 -3.97 -6.26 1.97
C ARG A 60 -3.03 -5.38 2.81
N GLN A 61 -1.98 -5.96 3.40
CA GLN A 61 -1.00 -5.20 4.17
C GLN A 61 -0.27 -4.16 3.30
N THR A 62 0.17 -4.57 2.11
CA THR A 62 0.82 -3.65 1.16
C THR A 62 -0.12 -2.53 0.74
N PHE A 63 -1.40 -2.84 0.48
CA PHE A 63 -2.40 -1.86 0.11
C PHE A 63 -2.71 -0.87 1.24
N VAL A 64 -2.83 -1.33 2.48
CA VAL A 64 -3.00 -0.46 3.65
C VAL A 64 -1.79 0.47 3.80
N GLY A 65 -0.57 -0.06 3.75
CA GLY A 65 0.65 0.75 3.81
C GLY A 65 0.73 1.81 2.69
N PHE A 66 0.30 1.46 1.48
CA PHE A 66 0.20 2.40 0.37
C PHE A 66 -0.82 3.52 0.65
N LEU A 67 -2.00 3.18 1.20
CA LEU A 67 -3.00 4.19 1.59
C LEU A 67 -2.48 5.10 2.71
N ASP A 68 -1.78 4.55 3.69
CA ASP A 68 -1.20 5.32 4.80
C ASP A 68 -0.14 6.33 4.31
N GLN A 69 0.67 5.92 3.35
CA GLN A 69 1.65 6.81 2.71
C GLN A 69 0.98 7.91 1.90
N ARG A 70 -0.06 7.58 1.13
CA ARG A 70 -0.74 8.53 0.24
C ARG A 70 -1.69 9.47 0.96
N LEU A 71 -2.35 8.99 2.01
CA LEU A 71 -3.35 9.69 2.78
C LEU A 71 -2.84 9.91 4.21
N ALA A 72 -1.70 10.57 4.33
CA ALA A 72 -1.01 10.75 5.62
C ALA A 72 -1.60 11.88 6.48
N ALA A 73 -2.39 12.79 5.91
CA ALA A 73 -3.10 13.85 6.63
C ALA A 73 -4.56 13.45 6.87
N GLU A 74 -5.17 13.89 7.98
CA GLU A 74 -6.53 13.53 8.36
C GLU A 74 -7.60 14.13 7.44
N LEU A 75 -7.36 15.35 6.94
CA LEU A 75 -8.30 16.05 6.07
C LEU A 75 -7.53 16.69 4.90
N TYR A 76 -8.08 16.59 3.70
CA TYR A 76 -7.55 17.29 2.53
C TYR A 76 -8.55 18.34 2.07
N VAL A 77 -8.07 19.58 1.86
CA VAL A 77 -8.90 20.67 1.36
C VAL A 77 -8.30 21.23 0.08
N SER A 78 -9.16 21.51 -0.91
CA SER A 78 -8.80 22.12 -2.19
C SER A 78 -9.53 23.46 -2.32
N ALA A 79 -8.77 24.54 -2.47
CA ALA A 79 -9.31 25.85 -2.82
C ALA A 79 -9.69 25.90 -4.30
N GLN A 80 -10.65 26.74 -4.61
CA GLN A 80 -11.10 26.98 -6.00
C GLN A 80 -10.17 27.95 -6.77
N ASN A 81 -9.46 28.81 -6.03
CA ASN A 81 -8.50 29.78 -6.61
C ASN A 81 -7.43 30.19 -5.56
N ALA A 82 -6.42 30.92 -6.01
CA ALA A 82 -5.30 31.35 -5.17
C ALA A 82 -5.73 32.31 -4.04
N GLY A 83 -6.70 33.16 -4.26
CA GLY A 83 -7.23 34.06 -3.22
C GLY A 83 -7.88 33.28 -2.08
N GLN A 84 -8.78 32.34 -2.42
CA GLN A 84 -9.39 31.45 -1.44
C GLN A 84 -8.36 30.57 -0.73
N ALA A 85 -7.29 30.14 -1.41
CA ALA A 85 -6.22 29.39 -0.81
C ALA A 85 -5.50 30.18 0.31
N ALA A 86 -5.24 31.46 0.09
CA ALA A 86 -4.66 32.34 1.10
C ALA A 86 -5.60 32.56 2.30
N ASP A 87 -6.91 32.70 2.03
CA ASP A 87 -7.92 32.85 3.07
C ASP A 87 -8.08 31.56 3.89
N LEU A 88 -8.05 30.41 3.25
CA LEU A 88 -8.04 29.09 3.89
C LEU A 88 -6.83 28.94 4.82
N GLN A 89 -5.63 29.27 4.35
CA GLN A 89 -4.41 29.19 5.19
C GLN A 89 -4.54 30.06 6.44
N ARG A 90 -4.97 31.31 6.29
CA ARG A 90 -5.18 32.21 7.45
C ARG A 90 -6.24 31.69 8.42
N PHE A 91 -7.31 31.12 7.90
CA PHE A 91 -8.36 30.52 8.74
C PHE A 91 -7.87 29.30 9.52
N LEU A 92 -6.99 28.49 8.94
CA LEU A 92 -6.47 27.27 9.54
C LEU A 92 -5.35 27.50 10.56
N GLU A 93 -4.73 28.68 10.55
CA GLU A 93 -3.71 29.05 11.54
C GLU A 93 -4.23 28.92 12.97
N GLY A 94 -3.52 28.14 13.80
CA GLY A 94 -3.86 27.87 15.19
C GLY A 94 -5.11 26.99 15.42
N ARG A 95 -5.73 26.46 14.34
CA ARG A 95 -6.89 25.54 14.42
C ARG A 95 -6.57 24.10 14.13
N VAL A 96 -5.41 23.86 13.54
CA VAL A 96 -4.91 22.54 13.17
C VAL A 96 -3.45 22.41 13.59
N ASP A 97 -2.98 21.18 13.77
CA ASP A 97 -1.60 20.91 14.19
C ASP A 97 -0.59 21.27 13.09
N ALA A 98 -0.95 21.02 11.83
CA ALA A 98 -0.16 21.42 10.68
C ALA A 98 -1.01 21.60 9.41
N VAL A 99 -0.60 22.56 8.58
CA VAL A 99 -1.08 22.76 7.21
C VAL A 99 0.04 22.36 6.27
N LEU A 100 -0.17 21.31 5.47
CA LEU A 100 0.80 20.74 4.54
C LEU A 100 0.39 21.07 3.09
N PRO A 101 1.00 22.07 2.45
CA PRO A 101 0.69 22.41 1.07
C PRO A 101 1.00 21.24 0.13
N VAL A 102 0.10 20.96 -0.81
CA VAL A 102 0.29 20.00 -1.88
C VAL A 102 0.39 20.78 -3.18
N GLN A 103 1.61 20.93 -3.69
CA GLN A 103 1.90 21.65 -4.92
C GLN A 103 2.75 20.80 -5.83
N SER A 104 2.48 20.86 -7.12
CA SER A 104 3.23 20.11 -8.11
C SER A 104 3.22 20.79 -9.47
N VAL A 105 4.23 20.48 -10.26
CA VAL A 105 4.33 20.86 -11.67
C VAL A 105 4.65 19.63 -12.51
N SER A 106 4.03 19.50 -13.67
CA SER A 106 4.32 18.42 -14.60
C SER A 106 5.35 18.89 -15.63
N ARG A 107 6.46 18.17 -15.73
CA ARG A 107 7.54 18.45 -16.69
C ARG A 107 8.11 17.14 -17.24
N PRO A 108 8.54 17.09 -18.50
CA PRO A 108 9.31 15.96 -18.98
C PRO A 108 10.72 16.00 -18.39
N LEU A 109 11.15 14.92 -17.79
CA LEU A 109 12.55 14.71 -17.38
C LEU A 109 13.09 13.45 -18.07
N MET A 110 14.21 13.55 -18.74
CA MET A 110 14.85 12.44 -19.47
C MET A 110 13.87 11.70 -20.41
N GLY A 111 12.95 12.44 -21.06
CA GLY A 111 11.94 11.88 -21.97
C GLY A 111 10.75 11.19 -21.26
N VAL A 112 10.69 11.22 -19.95
CA VAL A 112 9.60 10.64 -19.16
C VAL A 112 8.71 11.76 -18.60
N PRO A 113 7.37 11.65 -18.67
CA PRO A 113 6.49 12.60 -17.97
C PRO A 113 6.66 12.46 -16.47
N VAL A 114 6.98 13.57 -15.80
CA VAL A 114 7.26 13.60 -14.37
C VAL A 114 6.47 14.71 -13.69
N ALA A 115 5.88 14.39 -12.54
CA ALA A 115 5.33 15.35 -11.61
C ALA A 115 6.37 15.65 -10.51
N ILE A 116 6.77 16.92 -10.41
CA ILE A 116 7.68 17.40 -9.36
C ILE A 116 6.82 17.99 -8.25
N TYR A 117 6.94 17.46 -7.04
CA TYR A 117 6.21 17.88 -5.85
C TYR A 117 7.11 18.68 -4.92
N GLY A 118 6.58 19.79 -4.40
CA GLY A 118 7.18 20.54 -3.31
C GLY A 118 6.51 20.19 -1.99
N ASN A 119 7.20 19.46 -1.12
CA ASN A 119 6.67 19.05 0.18
C ASN A 119 7.30 19.84 1.31
N ARG A 120 6.47 20.31 2.25
CA ARG A 120 6.94 20.89 3.51
C ARG A 120 7.57 19.79 4.37
N PRO A 121 8.82 19.92 4.84
CA PRO A 121 9.41 18.95 5.75
C PRO A 121 8.56 18.83 7.03
N HIS A 122 7.99 17.64 7.26
CA HIS A 122 7.14 17.38 8.41
C HIS A 122 7.21 15.91 8.82
N ALA A 123 6.97 15.64 10.12
CA ALA A 123 6.97 14.30 10.69
C ALA A 123 5.97 13.36 9.97
N THR A 124 4.85 13.91 9.51
CA THR A 124 3.84 13.17 8.73
C THR A 124 4.42 12.43 7.55
N TYR A 125 5.32 13.04 6.80
CA TYR A 125 5.97 12.38 5.66
C TYR A 125 7.06 11.43 6.14
N ARG A 126 7.90 11.87 7.07
CA ARG A 126 9.01 11.08 7.60
C ARG A 126 8.55 9.76 8.21
N ASP A 127 7.47 9.78 8.98
CA ASP A 127 7.03 8.64 9.78
C ASP A 127 6.14 7.65 8.98
N ASN A 128 5.50 8.13 7.89
CA ASN A 128 4.60 7.30 7.08
C ASN A 128 5.19 6.85 5.73
N TRP A 129 6.31 7.42 5.30
CA TRP A 129 6.85 7.13 3.97
C TRP A 129 7.79 5.94 3.99
N GLN A 130 7.46 4.91 3.24
CA GLN A 130 8.27 3.70 3.10
C GLN A 130 9.14 3.76 1.85
N PHE A 131 10.44 3.52 2.01
CA PHE A 131 11.39 3.48 0.92
C PHE A 131 11.70 2.06 0.49
N LEU A 132 11.79 1.84 -0.81
CA LEU A 132 12.38 0.62 -1.40
C LEU A 132 13.90 0.63 -1.24
N GLN A 133 14.50 1.81 -1.44
CA GLN A 133 15.93 2.08 -1.23
C GLN A 133 16.08 3.52 -0.75
N ALA A 134 16.95 3.74 0.22
CA ALA A 134 17.26 5.08 0.70
C ALA A 134 18.69 5.15 1.23
N VAL A 135 19.30 6.34 1.13
CA VAL A 135 20.54 6.66 1.86
C VAL A 135 20.21 6.93 3.33
N PRO A 136 21.16 6.77 4.25
CA PRO A 136 20.99 7.27 5.62
C PRO A 136 20.61 8.76 5.60
N ASP A 137 19.74 9.16 6.56
CA ASP A 137 19.31 10.56 6.75
C ASP A 137 18.62 11.19 5.52
N VAL A 138 17.88 10.38 4.74
CA VAL A 138 17.19 10.82 3.52
C VAL A 138 16.35 12.08 3.77
N TRP A 139 15.54 12.12 4.81
CA TRP A 139 14.67 13.25 5.11
C TRP A 139 15.43 14.50 5.54
N GLN A 140 16.53 14.36 6.27
CA GLN A 140 17.39 15.48 6.62
C GLN A 140 18.02 16.10 5.38
N ARG A 141 18.56 15.28 4.48
CA ARG A 141 19.16 15.75 3.21
C ARG A 141 18.13 16.44 2.31
N VAL A 142 16.92 15.91 2.26
CA VAL A 142 15.82 16.55 1.52
C VAL A 142 15.44 17.88 2.18
N ALA A 143 15.29 17.93 3.52
CA ALA A 143 14.94 19.13 4.25
C ALA A 143 16.00 20.25 4.07
N GLU A 144 17.27 19.90 3.96
CA GLU A 144 18.37 20.83 3.66
C GLU A 144 18.40 21.29 2.20
N GLY A 145 17.50 20.82 1.34
CA GLY A 145 17.49 21.14 -0.10
C GLY A 145 18.65 20.54 -0.91
N LYS A 146 19.35 19.54 -0.36
CA LYS A 146 20.53 18.89 -0.97
C LYS A 146 20.19 17.64 -1.77
N ALA A 147 18.99 17.10 -1.58
CA ALA A 147 18.58 15.83 -2.16
C ALA A 147 17.10 15.84 -2.57
N LEU A 148 16.73 14.85 -3.36
CA LEU A 148 15.37 14.59 -3.78
C LEU A 148 15.03 13.11 -3.60
N ILE A 149 13.74 12.82 -3.64
CA ILE A 149 13.18 11.46 -3.59
C ILE A 149 12.46 11.22 -4.92
N VAL A 150 12.56 10.01 -5.45
CA VAL A 150 11.89 9.62 -6.69
C VAL A 150 10.99 8.41 -6.47
N ASN A 151 9.92 8.27 -7.28
CA ASN A 151 9.15 7.04 -7.29
C ASN A 151 9.84 5.94 -8.12
N GLU A 152 9.46 4.71 -7.88
CA GLU A 152 9.97 3.53 -8.58
C GLU A 152 9.78 3.62 -10.10
N GLN A 153 8.69 4.26 -10.57
CA GLN A 153 8.38 4.39 -12.00
C GLN A 153 9.43 5.24 -12.71
N LEU A 154 9.77 6.40 -12.16
CA LEU A 154 10.83 7.24 -12.73
C LEU A 154 12.19 6.55 -12.66
N PHE A 155 12.49 5.96 -11.50
CA PHE A 155 13.74 5.24 -11.27
C PHE A 155 14.00 4.17 -12.33
N ARG A 156 12.99 3.31 -12.60
CA ARG A 156 13.12 2.21 -13.56
C ARG A 156 13.13 2.70 -15.02
N ARG A 157 12.22 3.62 -15.38
CA ARG A 157 12.09 4.08 -16.78
C ARG A 157 13.25 4.90 -17.26
N ALA A 158 13.83 5.74 -16.39
CA ALA A 158 14.95 6.58 -16.73
C ALA A 158 16.31 5.93 -16.42
N GLY A 159 16.33 4.69 -15.91
CA GLY A 159 17.57 3.96 -15.58
C GLY A 159 18.41 4.66 -14.51
N LEU A 160 17.76 5.32 -13.53
CA LEU A 160 18.44 6.10 -12.50
C LEU A 160 19.12 5.20 -11.46
N GLN A 161 20.03 5.78 -10.70
CA GLN A 161 20.71 5.10 -9.58
C GLN A 161 20.58 5.90 -8.29
N LEU A 162 20.51 5.21 -7.15
CA LEU A 162 20.57 5.87 -5.85
C LEU A 162 21.91 6.63 -5.71
N GLY A 163 21.85 7.86 -5.24
CA GLY A 163 23.03 8.73 -5.15
C GLY A 163 23.36 9.50 -6.43
N GLN A 164 22.75 9.16 -7.57
CA GLN A 164 22.93 9.90 -8.83
C GLN A 164 22.35 11.32 -8.70
N LYS A 165 22.95 12.29 -9.39
CA LYS A 165 22.44 13.65 -9.51
C LYS A 165 21.41 13.74 -10.64
N LEU A 166 20.28 14.38 -10.36
CA LEU A 166 19.18 14.64 -11.30
C LEU A 166 18.92 16.14 -11.38
N ALA A 167 18.96 16.72 -12.59
CA ALA A 167 18.59 18.11 -12.83
C ALA A 167 17.06 18.25 -12.86
N ILE A 168 16.52 19.18 -12.07
CA ILE A 168 15.06 19.35 -11.87
C ILE A 168 14.55 20.75 -12.17
N GLY A 169 15.43 21.69 -12.49
CA GLY A 169 15.05 23.08 -12.83
C GLY A 169 14.27 23.18 -14.14
N PRO A 170 13.57 24.28 -14.37
CA PRO A 170 12.78 24.51 -15.58
C PRO A 170 13.61 24.40 -16.87
N ASP A 171 14.85 24.81 -16.81
CA ASP A 171 15.83 24.79 -17.89
C ASP A 171 16.69 23.51 -17.92
N GLN A 172 16.45 22.58 -16.98
CA GLN A 172 17.24 21.35 -16.80
C GLN A 172 18.76 21.60 -16.67
N SER A 173 19.14 22.78 -16.20
CA SER A 173 20.53 23.14 -16.00
C SER A 173 21.16 22.32 -14.86
N LEU A 174 22.42 21.95 -15.00
CA LEU A 174 23.19 21.22 -13.98
C LEU A 174 23.31 21.99 -12.66
N GLY A 175 23.14 23.31 -12.67
CA GLY A 175 23.14 24.15 -11.47
C GLY A 175 22.04 23.79 -10.46
N ASN A 176 20.92 23.24 -10.92
CA ASN A 176 19.80 22.79 -10.10
C ASN A 176 19.73 21.26 -9.97
N SER A 177 20.89 20.58 -9.94
CA SER A 177 20.94 19.13 -9.80
C SER A 177 21.03 18.70 -8.34
N LEU A 178 20.13 17.80 -7.93
CA LEU A 178 20.08 17.23 -6.59
C LEU A 178 20.39 15.74 -6.61
N GLN A 179 20.91 15.23 -5.49
CA GLN A 179 21.21 13.82 -5.34
C GLN A 179 19.92 13.03 -5.04
N ILE A 180 19.71 11.90 -5.70
CA ILE A 180 18.62 10.95 -5.39
C ILE A 180 18.96 10.28 -4.07
N ALA A 181 18.22 10.62 -3.01
CA ALA A 181 18.42 10.10 -1.67
C ALA A 181 17.49 8.95 -1.30
N GLY A 182 16.35 8.82 -2.00
CA GLY A 182 15.38 7.77 -1.72
C GLY A 182 14.54 7.41 -2.93
N ILE A 183 14.13 6.14 -2.97
CA ILE A 183 13.24 5.57 -3.98
C ILE A 183 12.07 4.94 -3.24
N TYR A 184 10.84 5.35 -3.56
CA TYR A 184 9.64 4.81 -2.93
C TYR A 184 8.74 4.10 -3.93
N GLY A 185 7.97 3.12 -3.42
CA GLY A 185 6.97 2.41 -4.21
C GLY A 185 5.76 3.30 -4.48
N ASP A 186 5.29 3.33 -5.73
CA ASP A 186 4.13 4.11 -6.15
C ASP A 186 3.28 3.25 -7.09
N TYR A 187 2.62 2.27 -6.50
CA TYR A 187 1.89 1.24 -7.23
C TYR A 187 0.70 1.82 -8.01
N GLY A 188 0.59 1.42 -9.28
CA GLY A 188 -0.50 1.84 -10.16
C GLY A 188 -0.36 3.25 -10.75
N ASN A 189 0.66 4.02 -10.41
CA ASN A 189 0.90 5.33 -10.99
C ASN A 189 1.84 5.22 -12.21
N PRO A 190 1.39 5.56 -13.42
CA PRO A 190 2.23 5.49 -14.62
C PRO A 190 3.19 6.68 -14.77
N VAL A 191 3.02 7.73 -13.96
CA VAL A 191 3.78 8.99 -14.07
C VAL A 191 4.99 8.95 -13.14
N GLY A 192 6.15 9.39 -13.62
CA GLY A 192 7.32 9.61 -12.79
C GLY A 192 7.05 10.69 -11.73
N GLN A 193 7.60 10.53 -10.54
CA GLN A 193 7.47 11.53 -9.47
C GLN A 193 8.83 11.87 -8.87
N VAL A 194 9.00 13.16 -8.60
CA VAL A 194 10.12 13.73 -7.86
C VAL A 194 9.57 14.52 -6.70
N VAL A 195 10.13 14.36 -5.52
CA VAL A 195 9.77 15.13 -4.32
C VAL A 195 10.98 15.90 -3.84
N ILE A 196 10.80 17.21 -3.68
CA ILE A 196 11.77 18.16 -3.14
C ILE A 196 11.15 18.95 -2.00
N THR A 197 11.92 19.81 -1.34
CA THR A 197 11.36 20.72 -0.33
C THR A 197 10.43 21.77 -0.95
N GLU A 198 9.45 22.22 -0.17
CA GLU A 198 8.56 23.32 -0.53
C GLU A 198 9.34 24.59 -0.91
N ASP A 199 10.39 24.94 -0.14
CA ASP A 199 11.17 26.16 -0.36
C ASP A 199 11.91 26.11 -1.69
N LEU A 200 12.57 25.01 -1.99
CA LEU A 200 13.24 24.82 -3.29
C LEU A 200 12.23 24.79 -4.43
N PHE A 201 11.07 24.16 -4.23
CA PHE A 201 10.02 24.15 -5.23
C PHE A 201 9.53 25.56 -5.58
N LYS A 202 9.30 26.41 -4.57
CA LYS A 202 8.90 27.83 -4.77
C LYS A 202 9.98 28.65 -5.47
N GLN A 203 11.26 28.36 -5.22
CA GLN A 203 12.37 29.00 -5.92
C GLN A 203 12.42 28.65 -7.40
N LEU A 204 12.17 27.36 -7.74
CA LEU A 204 12.22 26.85 -9.10
C LEU A 204 10.93 27.16 -9.90
N TYR A 205 9.79 27.22 -9.22
CA TYR A 205 8.46 27.36 -9.82
C TYR A 205 7.61 28.40 -9.05
N PRO A 206 8.04 29.67 -9.02
CA PRO A 206 7.36 30.73 -8.24
C PRO A 206 5.93 31.01 -8.72
N GLU A 207 5.59 30.66 -9.96
CA GLU A 207 4.26 30.79 -10.51
C GLU A 207 3.24 29.78 -9.97
N VAL A 208 3.70 28.69 -9.36
CA VAL A 208 2.82 27.63 -8.84
C VAL A 208 2.39 27.94 -7.41
N VAL A 209 1.16 28.33 -7.23
CA VAL A 209 0.56 28.57 -5.92
C VAL A 209 -0.15 27.30 -5.43
N ALA A 210 0.12 26.93 -4.17
CA ALA A 210 -0.57 25.82 -3.54
C ALA A 210 -2.07 26.12 -3.36
N GLN A 211 -2.93 25.28 -3.93
CA GLN A 211 -4.38 25.34 -3.79
C GLN A 211 -4.95 24.14 -3.05
N ARG A 212 -4.12 23.14 -2.75
CA ARG A 212 -4.50 21.93 -2.02
C ARG A 212 -3.64 21.82 -0.77
N PHE A 213 -4.28 21.43 0.33
CA PHE A 213 -3.63 21.31 1.64
C PHE A 213 -4.04 20.02 2.32
N GLY A 214 -3.05 19.29 2.85
CA GLY A 214 -3.27 18.25 3.84
C GLY A 214 -3.25 18.88 5.23
N LEU A 215 -4.24 18.57 6.04
CA LEU A 215 -4.41 19.12 7.39
C LEU A 215 -4.17 18.02 8.41
N ARG A 216 -3.28 18.32 9.38
CA ARG A 216 -3.07 17.47 10.54
C ARG A 216 -3.87 18.02 11.71
N LEU A 217 -4.72 17.21 12.30
CA LEU A 217 -5.55 17.57 13.44
C LEU A 217 -6.03 16.31 14.16
N ASP A 218 -6.55 16.48 15.38
CA ASP A 218 -7.18 15.38 16.10
C ASP A 218 -8.32 14.77 15.27
N PRO A 219 -8.38 13.44 15.08
CA PRO A 219 -9.44 12.77 14.32
C PRO A 219 -10.86 13.11 14.80
N SER A 220 -11.05 13.41 16.09
CA SER A 220 -12.34 13.81 16.63
C SER A 220 -12.84 15.16 16.14
N GLN A 221 -11.93 16.03 15.67
CA GLN A 221 -12.23 17.38 15.18
C GLN A 221 -12.47 17.41 13.65
N VAL A 222 -12.18 16.34 12.94
CA VAL A 222 -12.26 16.29 11.47
C VAL A 222 -13.66 16.64 10.96
N SER A 223 -14.72 16.05 11.53
CA SER A 223 -16.09 16.29 11.09
C SER A 223 -16.56 17.73 11.34
N ILE A 224 -16.14 18.34 12.45
CA ILE A 224 -16.46 19.72 12.83
C ILE A 224 -15.77 20.67 11.85
N LEU A 225 -14.44 20.53 11.71
CA LEU A 225 -13.67 21.39 10.82
C LEU A 225 -14.11 21.26 9.36
N ARG A 226 -14.44 20.05 8.91
CA ARG A 226 -14.98 19.80 7.56
C ARG A 226 -16.27 20.60 7.34
N GLY A 227 -17.20 20.56 8.29
CA GLY A 227 -18.46 21.30 8.23
C GLY A 227 -18.23 22.83 8.19
N ASP A 228 -17.30 23.34 8.99
CA ASP A 228 -16.94 24.76 9.04
C ASP A 228 -16.31 25.22 7.71
N LEU A 229 -15.40 24.44 7.14
CA LEU A 229 -14.74 24.75 5.87
C LEU A 229 -15.75 24.80 4.72
N MET A 230 -16.64 23.81 4.63
CA MET A 230 -17.67 23.76 3.60
C MET A 230 -18.60 24.96 3.67
N LYS A 231 -19.09 25.32 4.86
CA LYS A 231 -20.00 26.46 5.07
C LYS A 231 -19.34 27.81 4.84
N ARG A 232 -18.12 27.99 5.37
CA ARG A 232 -17.45 29.29 5.35
C ARG A 232 -16.90 29.67 3.98
N PHE A 233 -16.41 28.68 3.23
CA PHE A 233 -15.72 28.88 1.94
C PHE A 233 -16.55 28.40 0.75
N ASP A 234 -17.81 28.00 0.95
CA ASP A 234 -18.69 27.45 -0.06
C ASP A 234 -18.03 26.30 -0.86
N LEU A 235 -17.42 25.37 -0.11
CA LEU A 235 -16.72 24.22 -0.67
C LEU A 235 -17.67 23.02 -0.77
N SER A 236 -17.60 22.32 -1.90
CA SER A 236 -18.31 21.05 -2.09
C SER A 236 -17.64 19.90 -1.33
N GLU A 237 -18.33 18.78 -1.18
CA GLU A 237 -17.76 17.55 -0.58
C GLU A 237 -16.49 17.07 -1.29
N SER A 238 -16.40 17.25 -2.62
CA SER A 238 -15.22 16.90 -3.41
C SER A 238 -14.00 17.79 -3.14
N ASN A 239 -14.21 18.97 -2.56
CA ASN A 239 -13.12 19.88 -2.17
C ASN A 239 -12.59 19.60 -0.76
N VAL A 240 -13.36 18.90 0.09
CA VAL A 240 -12.98 18.63 1.48
C VAL A 240 -13.09 17.14 1.75
N ILE A 241 -11.98 16.44 1.61
CA ILE A 241 -11.89 14.99 1.62
C ILE A 241 -11.39 14.51 2.98
N ASP A 242 -12.20 13.75 3.68
CA ASP A 242 -11.83 13.03 4.89
C ASP A 242 -11.04 11.76 4.54
N GLN A 243 -9.83 11.66 5.04
CA GLN A 243 -8.92 10.54 4.80
C GLN A 243 -9.51 9.21 5.30
N ALA A 244 -10.15 9.21 6.49
CA ALA A 244 -10.71 8.00 7.07
C ALA A 244 -11.84 7.42 6.20
N GLN A 245 -12.67 8.28 5.60
CA GLN A 245 -13.74 7.87 4.68
C GLN A 245 -13.15 7.25 3.40
N ILE A 246 -12.13 7.86 2.81
CA ILE A 246 -11.47 7.32 1.61
C ILE A 246 -10.80 5.98 1.90
N LYS A 247 -10.10 5.85 3.03
CA LYS A 247 -9.50 4.58 3.45
C LYS A 247 -10.56 3.50 3.65
N ALA A 248 -11.63 3.80 4.37
CA ALA A 248 -12.73 2.85 4.62
C ALA A 248 -13.38 2.39 3.30
N LEU A 249 -13.68 3.31 2.39
CA LEU A 249 -14.24 2.98 1.08
C LEU A 249 -13.27 2.12 0.25
N SER A 250 -12.01 2.48 0.20
CA SER A 250 -10.98 1.74 -0.54
C SER A 250 -10.80 0.32 -0.01
N LEU A 251 -10.81 0.14 1.32
CA LEU A 251 -10.74 -1.17 1.96
C LEU A 251 -12.00 -1.99 1.71
N ALA A 252 -13.20 -1.38 1.76
CA ALA A 252 -14.43 -2.06 1.46
C ALA A 252 -14.48 -2.58 0.02
N VAL A 253 -14.01 -1.79 -0.95
CA VAL A 253 -13.89 -2.22 -2.36
C VAL A 253 -12.88 -3.37 -2.48
N PHE A 254 -11.74 -3.25 -1.81
CA PHE A 254 -10.72 -4.30 -1.77
C PHE A 254 -11.31 -5.61 -1.22
N GLU A 255 -11.91 -5.58 -0.04
CA GLU A 255 -12.48 -6.76 0.63
C GLU A 255 -13.60 -7.40 -0.20
N ARG A 256 -14.46 -6.59 -0.83
CA ARG A 256 -15.51 -7.10 -1.74
C ARG A 256 -14.93 -7.87 -2.93
N THR A 257 -13.80 -7.43 -3.47
CA THR A 257 -13.13 -8.11 -4.60
C THR A 257 -12.68 -9.52 -4.21
N PHE A 258 -12.26 -9.74 -2.95
CA PHE A 258 -11.79 -11.03 -2.47
C PHE A 258 -12.88 -11.91 -1.80
N THR A 259 -14.10 -11.41 -1.64
CA THR A 259 -15.21 -12.18 -1.06
C THR A 259 -15.51 -13.46 -1.85
N VAL A 260 -15.47 -13.38 -3.18
CA VAL A 260 -15.68 -14.55 -4.06
C VAL A 260 -14.58 -15.59 -3.86
N THR A 261 -13.34 -15.16 -3.72
CA THR A 261 -12.19 -16.04 -3.45
C THR A 261 -12.36 -16.78 -2.11
N THR A 262 -12.80 -16.06 -1.07
CA THR A 262 -13.07 -16.66 0.24
C THR A 262 -14.21 -17.68 0.18
N ALA A 263 -15.29 -17.37 -0.53
CA ALA A 263 -16.41 -18.30 -0.72
C ALA A 263 -15.97 -19.56 -1.48
N LEU A 264 -15.15 -19.42 -2.53
CA LEU A 264 -14.61 -20.53 -3.28
C LEU A 264 -13.69 -21.41 -2.41
N ASN A 265 -12.88 -20.81 -1.56
CA ASN A 265 -12.01 -21.53 -0.62
C ASN A 265 -12.82 -22.37 0.36
N VAL A 266 -13.90 -21.81 0.94
CA VAL A 266 -14.80 -22.55 1.83
C VAL A 266 -15.47 -23.71 1.09
N LEU A 267 -15.95 -23.50 -0.14
CA LEU A 267 -16.57 -24.52 -0.96
C LEU A 267 -15.58 -25.67 -1.26
N THR A 268 -14.35 -25.34 -1.64
CA THR A 268 -13.31 -26.33 -1.96
C THR A 268 -13.00 -27.21 -0.74
N LEU A 269 -12.86 -26.60 0.45
CA LEU A 269 -12.63 -27.35 1.69
C LEU A 269 -13.83 -28.20 2.07
N ALA A 270 -15.06 -27.72 1.90
CA ALA A 270 -16.26 -28.47 2.16
C ALA A 270 -16.37 -29.70 1.26
N VAL A 271 -16.13 -29.55 -0.05
CA VAL A 271 -16.13 -30.66 -1.01
C VAL A 271 -15.07 -31.69 -0.67
N ALA A 272 -13.83 -31.26 -0.34
CA ALA A 272 -12.76 -32.15 0.07
C ALA A 272 -13.08 -32.89 1.37
N GLY A 273 -13.72 -32.22 2.35
CA GLY A 273 -14.18 -32.84 3.58
C GLY A 273 -15.29 -33.88 3.36
N PHE A 274 -16.29 -33.57 2.52
CA PHE A 274 -17.34 -34.53 2.17
C PHE A 274 -16.78 -35.76 1.45
N ALA A 275 -15.78 -35.59 0.57
CA ALA A 275 -15.14 -36.72 -0.11
C ALA A 275 -14.51 -37.74 0.87
N ILE A 276 -13.99 -37.27 2.01
CA ILE A 276 -13.46 -38.14 3.06
C ILE A 276 -14.57 -38.85 3.84
N LEU A 277 -15.71 -38.19 4.08
CA LEU A 277 -16.83 -38.79 4.82
C LEU A 277 -17.57 -39.86 4.02
N MET A 278 -17.42 -39.90 2.70
CA MET A 278 -18.07 -40.87 1.80
C MET A 278 -17.24 -42.15 1.56
N ILE A 279 -16.02 -42.20 2.06
CA ILE A 279 -15.11 -43.33 2.01
C ILE A 279 -15.20 -44.14 3.31
#